data_75dd70a061f2c4aa9af7e4113acd1cdc
#
_entry.id   75dd70a061f2c4aa9af7e4113acd1cdc
#
_cell.length_a   1.000
_cell.length_b   1.000
_cell.length_c   1.000
_cell.angle_alpha   90.00
_cell.angle_beta   90.00
_cell.angle_gamma   90.00
#
_symmetry.space_group_name_H-M   'P 1'
#
loop_
_entity.id
_entity.type
_entity.pdbx_description
1 polymer ?
#
loop_
_entity_poly.entity_id
_entity_poly.type
_entity_poly.pdbx_seq_one_letter_code
_entity_poly.pdbx_strand_id
1 'polypeptide(L)'
;MTTDRISQHPSSAAPLLPLRRQLLAALIASPSIPALAQFRVEVTGVGLTQLPIAIAPFRGEAQSPQKIAAIVQADLERSGQFRAIDASGATLDETARPDVALWRQKSADSLATGSVTRLADGRFD
;
A
#
# COMPACT_ATOMS: atom_id res chain seq x y z
N MET A 1 -64.01 51.75 -65.19
CA MET A 1 -62.66 51.56 -65.64
C MET A 1 -61.79 51.59 -64.38
N THR A 2 -61.65 50.62 -63.63
CA THR A 2 -61.12 49.34 -63.67
C THR A 2 -59.63 49.30 -63.35
N THR A 3 -59.23 48.84 -62.34
CA THR A 3 -58.27 47.78 -62.30
C THR A 3 -57.90 47.47 -60.85
N ASP A 4 -58.37 46.39 -60.49
CA ASP A 4 -58.07 45.65 -59.26
C ASP A 4 -56.60 45.21 -59.29
N ARG A 5 -55.88 45.48 -58.23
CA ARG A 5 -54.53 44.92 -58.08
C ARG A 5 -54.44 44.21 -56.73
N ILE A 6 -54.58 42.92 -56.82
CA ILE A 6 -54.43 41.98 -55.76
C ILE A 6 -52.95 42.00 -55.30
N SER A 7 -52.75 42.40 -54.06
CA SER A 7 -51.46 42.32 -53.41
C SER A 7 -51.33 40.93 -52.80
N GLN A 8 -50.44 40.10 -53.36
CA GLN A 8 -50.05 38.85 -52.80
C GLN A 8 -48.99 39.09 -51.70
N HIS A 9 -49.32 38.72 -50.52
CA HIS A 9 -48.34 38.61 -49.45
C HIS A 9 -47.59 37.32 -49.60
N PRO A 10 -46.27 37.33 -49.67
CA PRO A 10 -45.50 36.08 -49.51
C PRO A 10 -45.45 35.73 -48.02
N SER A 11 -46.05 34.63 -47.69
CA SER A 11 -45.90 33.96 -46.39
C SER A 11 -44.45 33.47 -46.26
N SER A 12 -43.67 34.17 -45.47
CA SER A 12 -42.32 33.79 -45.15
C SER A 12 -42.34 32.74 -44.03
N ALA A 13 -42.47 31.51 -44.43
CA ALA A 13 -42.21 30.39 -43.52
C ALA A 13 -40.70 30.23 -43.36
N ALA A 14 -40.18 30.72 -42.29
CA ALA A 14 -38.79 30.49 -41.93
C ALA A 14 -38.57 28.99 -41.58
N PRO A 15 -37.59 28.33 -42.14
CA PRO A 15 -37.31 26.92 -41.82
C PRO A 15 -36.68 26.79 -40.43
N LEU A 16 -37.40 26.17 -39.52
CA LEU A 16 -36.93 25.85 -38.17
C LEU A 16 -35.86 24.72 -38.13
N LEU A 17 -35.36 24.33 -39.27
CA LEU A 17 -34.43 23.18 -39.40
C LEU A 17 -32.98 23.44 -38.95
N PRO A 18 -32.39 24.64 -39.01
CA PRO A 18 -31.01 24.81 -38.61
C PRO A 18 -30.78 24.69 -37.10
N LEU A 19 -31.78 25.06 -36.27
CA LEU A 19 -31.63 25.02 -34.81
C LEU A 19 -31.51 23.60 -34.26
N ARG A 20 -32.27 22.66 -34.83
CA ARG A 20 -32.21 21.25 -34.43
C ARG A 20 -30.88 20.58 -34.78
N ARG A 21 -30.29 20.96 -35.90
CA ARG A 21 -28.99 20.43 -36.33
C ARG A 21 -27.84 20.97 -35.46
N GLN A 22 -27.95 22.22 -35.02
CA GLN A 22 -26.93 22.81 -34.14
C GLN A 22 -26.99 22.23 -32.71
N LEU A 23 -28.18 21.89 -32.20
CA LEU A 23 -28.33 21.25 -30.90
C LEU A 23 -27.79 19.81 -30.90
N LEU A 24 -27.95 19.08 -32.00
CA LEU A 24 -27.37 17.71 -32.12
C LEU A 24 -25.86 17.74 -32.28
N ALA A 25 -25.28 18.74 -32.92
CA ALA A 25 -23.83 18.90 -33.05
C ALA A 25 -23.15 19.28 -31.72
N ALA A 26 -23.86 20.03 -30.86
CA ALA A 26 -23.35 20.42 -29.55
C ALA A 26 -23.31 19.23 -28.54
N LEU A 27 -24.11 18.18 -28.76
CA LEU A 27 -24.17 17.02 -27.87
C LEU A 27 -23.04 16.02 -28.13
N ILE A 28 -22.37 16.08 -29.29
CA ILE A 28 -21.31 15.14 -29.70
C ILE A 28 -19.91 15.65 -29.31
N ALA A 29 -19.79 16.92 -28.95
CA ALA A 29 -18.54 17.54 -28.54
C ALA A 29 -18.35 17.57 -27.01
N SER A 30 -18.83 16.54 -26.30
CA SER A 30 -18.42 16.33 -24.91
C SER A 30 -16.95 15.88 -24.91
N PRO A 31 -16.02 16.69 -24.36
CA PRO A 31 -14.64 16.21 -24.17
C PRO A 31 -14.69 15.04 -23.22
N SER A 32 -14.37 13.85 -23.69
CA SER A 32 -14.05 12.71 -22.85
C SER A 32 -12.80 13.08 -22.07
N ILE A 33 -12.99 13.61 -20.88
CA ILE A 33 -11.91 13.76 -19.91
C ILE A 33 -11.52 12.34 -19.55
N PRO A 34 -10.30 11.86 -19.89
CA PRO A 34 -9.85 10.58 -19.36
C PRO A 34 -9.84 10.74 -17.85
N ALA A 35 -10.74 10.08 -17.16
CA ALA A 35 -10.65 9.87 -15.75
C ALA A 35 -9.40 9.02 -15.52
N LEU A 36 -8.25 9.68 -15.39
CA LEU A 36 -7.07 9.09 -14.79
C LEU A 36 -7.49 8.79 -13.35
N ALA A 37 -8.05 7.61 -13.16
CA ALA A 37 -8.17 7.02 -11.86
C ALA A 37 -6.73 6.88 -11.34
N GLN A 38 -6.23 7.92 -10.71
CA GLN A 38 -5.04 7.82 -9.90
C GLN A 38 -5.40 6.86 -8.77
N PHE A 39 -4.94 5.64 -8.89
CA PHE A 39 -4.85 4.74 -7.77
C PHE A 39 -3.91 5.40 -6.76
N ARG A 40 -4.47 6.24 -5.92
CA ARG A 40 -3.78 6.74 -4.74
C ARG A 40 -3.80 5.59 -3.74
N VAL A 41 -2.76 4.77 -3.77
CA VAL A 41 -2.49 3.87 -2.66
C VAL A 41 -2.05 4.78 -1.51
N GLU A 42 -2.99 5.17 -0.69
CA GLU A 42 -2.66 5.70 0.62
C GLU A 42 -2.08 4.54 1.42
N VAL A 43 -0.76 4.49 1.50
CA VAL A 43 -0.07 3.70 2.52
C VAL A 43 -0.24 4.45 3.84
N THR A 44 -1.47 4.46 4.33
CA THR A 44 -1.79 4.98 5.65
C THR A 44 -1.35 3.91 6.64
N GLY A 45 -0.26 4.15 7.33
CA GLY A 45 0.07 3.35 8.50
C GLY A 45 1.49 2.82 8.63
N VAL A 46 2.40 3.13 7.73
CA VAL A 46 3.81 2.90 8.01
C VAL A 46 4.26 3.96 9.01
N GLY A 47 4.17 3.67 10.30
CA GLY A 47 4.67 4.56 11.35
C GLY A 47 3.78 4.74 12.58
N LEU A 48 2.52 4.35 12.56
CA LEU A 48 1.63 4.57 13.73
C LEU A 48 1.47 3.33 14.63
N THR A 49 1.78 2.12 14.15
CA THR A 49 1.68 0.92 15.01
C THR A 49 2.73 -0.09 14.58
N GLN A 50 3.97 0.16 14.99
CA GLN A 50 5.02 -0.84 14.80
C GLN A 50 4.75 -2.03 15.72
N LEU A 51 4.89 -3.25 15.17
CA LEU A 51 4.77 -4.49 15.94
C LEU A 51 6.00 -4.66 16.84
N PRO A 52 5.84 -4.70 18.16
CA PRO A 52 6.97 -4.90 19.06
C PRO A 52 7.44 -6.37 19.00
N ILE A 53 8.67 -6.57 18.59
CA ILE A 53 9.29 -7.88 18.46
C ILE A 53 10.55 -7.97 19.32
N ALA A 54 10.67 -9.05 20.08
CA ALA A 54 11.90 -9.42 20.78
C ALA A 54 12.67 -10.45 19.94
N ILE A 55 13.96 -10.24 19.72
CA ILE A 55 14.83 -11.17 19.01
C ILE A 55 15.90 -11.59 19.99
N ALA A 56 15.80 -12.84 20.46
CA ALA A 56 16.79 -13.41 21.35
C ALA A 56 18.08 -13.76 20.59
N PRO A 57 19.25 -13.70 21.24
CA PRO A 57 20.46 -14.24 20.66
C PRO A 57 20.27 -15.69 20.24
N PHE A 58 20.69 -16.05 19.03
CA PHE A 58 20.54 -17.40 18.53
C PHE A 58 21.52 -18.35 19.21
N ARG A 59 21.06 -19.51 19.54
CA ARG A 59 21.93 -20.56 20.14
C ARG A 59 23.03 -20.91 19.14
N GLY A 60 24.26 -20.98 19.62
CA GLY A 60 25.44 -21.27 18.77
C GLY A 60 25.94 -20.11 17.91
N GLU A 61 25.27 -18.96 17.91
CA GLU A 61 25.66 -17.78 17.14
C GLU A 61 27.09 -17.30 17.46
N ALA A 62 27.58 -17.52 18.67
CA ALA A 62 28.97 -17.19 19.05
C ALA A 62 30.04 -17.87 18.20
N GLN A 63 29.70 -18.99 17.54
CA GLN A 63 30.59 -19.72 16.63
C GLN A 63 30.52 -19.21 15.19
N SER A 64 29.52 -18.40 14.88
CA SER A 64 29.37 -17.77 13.57
C SER A 64 30.23 -16.49 13.47
N PRO A 65 30.80 -16.21 12.31
CA PRO A 65 31.52 -14.96 12.08
C PRO A 65 30.59 -13.73 12.09
N GLN A 66 29.27 -13.95 11.99
CA GLN A 66 28.26 -12.91 11.95
C GLN A 66 27.28 -13.06 13.11
N LYS A 67 26.84 -11.93 13.63
CA LYS A 67 25.76 -11.86 14.63
C LYS A 67 24.40 -11.86 13.94
N ILE A 68 23.86 -13.05 13.70
CA ILE A 68 22.66 -13.26 12.89
C ILE A 68 21.44 -12.57 13.52
N ALA A 69 21.25 -12.70 14.84
CA ALA A 69 20.15 -12.04 15.55
C ALA A 69 20.17 -10.53 15.36
N ALA A 70 21.37 -9.92 15.43
CA ALA A 70 21.51 -8.47 15.22
C ALA A 70 21.21 -8.03 13.78
N ILE A 71 21.58 -8.85 12.79
CA ILE A 71 21.27 -8.59 11.38
C ILE A 71 19.75 -8.64 11.17
N VAL A 72 19.10 -9.69 11.66
CA VAL A 72 17.64 -9.86 11.56
C VAL A 72 16.92 -8.66 12.23
N GLN A 73 17.38 -8.26 13.41
CA GLN A 73 16.82 -7.10 14.09
C GLN A 73 16.92 -5.83 13.24
N ALA A 74 18.11 -5.54 12.73
CA ALA A 74 18.33 -4.35 11.90
C ALA A 74 17.49 -4.34 10.63
N ASP A 75 17.28 -5.51 10.01
CA ASP A 75 16.47 -5.61 8.80
C ASP A 75 14.98 -5.44 9.10
N LEU A 76 14.49 -5.98 10.21
CA LEU A 76 13.10 -5.78 10.63
C LEU A 76 12.81 -4.33 11.02
N GLU A 77 13.73 -3.66 11.75
CA GLU A 77 13.60 -2.24 12.06
C GLU A 77 13.64 -1.38 10.80
N ARG A 78 14.50 -1.70 9.85
CA ARG A 78 14.61 -0.98 8.56
C ARG A 78 13.33 -1.10 7.74
N SER A 79 12.58 -2.18 7.88
CA SER A 79 11.27 -2.33 7.21
C SER A 79 10.25 -1.30 7.67
N GLY A 80 10.45 -0.66 8.83
CA GLY A 80 9.53 0.29 9.44
C GLY A 80 8.28 -0.34 10.07
N GLN A 81 8.11 -1.65 9.95
CA GLN A 81 6.95 -2.37 10.46
C GLN A 81 7.15 -2.90 11.89
N PHE A 82 8.39 -3.03 12.33
CA PHE A 82 8.74 -3.62 13.62
C PHE A 82 9.50 -2.63 14.49
N ARG A 83 9.30 -2.79 15.79
CA ARG A 83 10.06 -2.10 16.84
C ARG A 83 10.73 -3.17 17.71
N ALA A 84 12.05 -3.12 17.79
CA ALA A 84 12.78 -4.06 18.61
C ALA A 84 12.54 -3.84 20.11
N ILE A 85 12.35 -4.94 20.81
CA ILE A 85 12.30 -5.03 22.27
C ILE A 85 13.57 -5.72 22.74
N ASP A 86 14.19 -5.18 23.77
CA ASP A 86 15.42 -5.75 24.32
C ASP A 86 15.21 -7.19 24.81
N ALA A 87 15.92 -8.11 24.19
CA ALA A 87 15.98 -9.51 24.55
C ALA A 87 17.39 -9.93 25.03
N SER A 88 18.27 -8.96 25.27
CA SER A 88 19.62 -9.24 25.76
C SER A 88 19.56 -10.01 27.10
N GLY A 89 20.45 -11.00 27.24
CA GLY A 89 20.47 -11.87 28.41
C GLY A 89 19.41 -12.99 28.43
N ALA A 90 18.49 -13.03 27.47
CA ALA A 90 17.59 -14.17 27.33
C ALA A 90 18.31 -15.31 26.59
N THR A 91 18.51 -16.43 27.27
CA THR A 91 18.92 -17.67 26.61
C THR A 91 17.68 -18.49 26.35
N LEU A 92 17.23 -18.50 25.08
CA LEU A 92 16.06 -19.24 24.65
C LEU A 92 16.49 -20.38 23.75
N ASP A 93 15.97 -21.55 24.07
CA ASP A 93 16.06 -22.72 23.20
C ASP A 93 14.88 -22.67 22.24
N GLU A 94 15.12 -22.77 20.95
CA GLU A 94 14.11 -22.78 19.91
C GLU A 94 13.11 -23.92 20.05
N THR A 95 13.46 -24.97 20.79
CA THR A 95 12.59 -26.13 21.06
C THR A 95 11.80 -25.98 22.36
N ALA A 96 12.20 -25.06 23.22
CA ALA A 96 11.52 -24.82 24.49
C ALA A 96 10.30 -23.89 24.30
N ARG A 97 9.27 -24.15 25.09
CA ARG A 97 8.11 -23.25 25.12
C ARG A 97 8.47 -21.96 25.86
N PRO A 98 8.40 -20.79 25.21
CA PRO A 98 8.75 -19.54 25.87
C PRO A 98 7.72 -19.16 26.94
N ASP A 99 8.16 -18.45 27.97
CA ASP A 99 7.27 -17.81 28.92
C ASP A 99 6.62 -16.57 28.27
N VAL A 100 5.45 -16.78 27.71
CA VAL A 100 4.68 -15.72 27.03
C VAL A 100 4.31 -14.59 27.96
N ALA A 101 4.06 -14.87 29.25
CA ALA A 101 3.70 -13.86 30.23
C ALA A 101 4.85 -12.88 30.48
N LEU A 102 6.07 -13.39 30.59
CA LEU A 102 7.29 -12.60 30.73
C LEU A 102 7.49 -11.64 29.53
N TRP A 103 7.31 -12.14 28.31
CA TRP A 103 7.51 -11.33 27.13
C TRP A 103 6.44 -10.27 26.94
N ARG A 104 5.19 -10.57 27.32
CA ARG A 104 4.13 -9.55 27.37
C ARG A 104 4.42 -8.45 28.38
N GLN A 105 4.97 -8.78 29.55
CA GLN A 105 5.40 -7.78 30.53
C GLN A 105 6.50 -6.86 29.96
N LYS A 106 7.36 -7.37 29.09
CA LYS A 106 8.35 -6.61 28.35
C LYS A 106 7.77 -5.84 27.16
N SER A 107 6.46 -5.90 26.95
CA SER A 107 5.76 -5.27 25.83
C SER A 107 6.17 -5.82 24.46
N ALA A 108 6.55 -7.09 24.39
CA ALA A 108 6.80 -7.81 23.15
C ALA A 108 5.54 -8.58 22.74
N ASP A 109 5.05 -8.34 21.53
CA ASP A 109 3.94 -9.08 20.95
C ASP A 109 4.41 -10.32 20.19
N SER A 110 5.67 -10.30 19.77
CA SER A 110 6.30 -11.40 19.03
C SER A 110 7.69 -11.69 19.58
N LEU A 111 8.08 -12.94 19.49
CA LEU A 111 9.40 -13.42 19.91
C LEU A 111 10.01 -14.26 18.80
N ALA A 112 11.22 -13.90 18.37
CA ALA A 112 12.03 -14.69 17.45
C ALA A 112 13.17 -15.36 18.21
N THR A 113 13.31 -16.66 18.01
CA THR A 113 14.40 -17.47 18.53
C THR A 113 14.94 -18.36 17.42
N GLY A 114 16.17 -18.78 17.54
CA GLY A 114 16.79 -19.65 16.54
C GLY A 114 18.07 -20.27 17.02
N SER A 115 18.64 -21.10 16.17
CA SER A 115 19.97 -21.71 16.39
C SER A 115 20.84 -21.58 15.16
N VAL A 116 22.14 -21.57 15.37
CA VAL A 116 23.15 -21.59 14.32
C VAL A 116 24.06 -22.77 14.58
N THR A 117 24.15 -23.67 13.63
CA THR A 117 24.98 -24.90 13.75
C THR A 117 26.04 -24.89 12.67
N ARG A 118 27.29 -25.11 13.06
CA ARG A 118 28.37 -25.30 12.11
C ARG A 118 28.38 -26.74 11.61
N LEU A 119 28.29 -26.90 10.31
CA LEU A 119 28.35 -28.19 9.64
C LEU A 119 29.81 -28.69 9.49
N ALA A 120 29.95 -29.99 9.21
CA ALA A 120 31.27 -30.62 9.05
C ALA A 120 32.08 -30.05 7.85
N ASP A 121 31.40 -29.53 6.85
CA ASP A 121 31.98 -28.85 5.68
C ASP A 121 32.35 -27.38 5.92
N GLY A 122 32.12 -26.88 7.15
CA GLY A 122 32.42 -25.51 7.56
C GLY A 122 31.33 -24.50 7.28
N ARG A 123 30.25 -24.88 6.62
CA ARG A 123 29.06 -24.05 6.44
C ARG A 123 28.28 -23.94 7.75
N PHE A 124 27.37 -22.95 7.78
CA PHE A 124 26.43 -22.75 8.88
C PHE A 124 25.00 -23.02 8.41
N ASP A 125 24.24 -23.62 9.29
CA ASP A 125 22.80 -23.88 9.14
C ASP A 125 22.04 -23.23 10.30
#